data_3fb561dfb7efa8baab7a0526851ce5d4
#
_entry.id   3fb561dfb7efa8baab7a0526851ce5d4
#
_cell.length_a   1.000
_cell.length_b   1.000
_cell.length_c   1.000
_cell.angle_alpha   90.00
_cell.angle_beta   90.00
_cell.angle_gamma   90.00
#
_symmetry.space_group_name_H-M   'P 1'
#
loop_
_entity.id
_entity.type
_entity.pdbx_description
1 polymer ?
#
loop_
_entity_poly.entity_id
_entity_poly.type
_entity_poly.pdbx_seq_one_letter_code
_entity_poly.pdbx_strand_id
1 'polypeptide(L)'
;VSFFACIFTGPIERAGHLMPQFDAPARFDYDRVAGGVFRMLWGYCKKMVLADTIGGFVKSVYSLPEGMPGPYLLLASLLFSYQIYLDFSGCCDIAIGGAQALGFTLTENFNRPFGAHSYTELWNRWHMSLTGWFRDYIFTPLSFANRGLPGFWGKLQGWFNVFIIFPISGLWHGASWGYVIWGVFNGLFMVIGKATAR
;
A
#
# COMPACT_ATOMS: atom_id res chain seq x y z
N VAL A 1 14.17 -11.78 6.49
CA VAL A 1 14.45 -11.28 7.86
C VAL A 1 13.13 -11.21 8.62
N SER A 2 13.00 -12.03 9.69
CA SER A 2 11.74 -12.15 10.48
C SER A 2 11.71 -11.11 11.60
N PHE A 3 11.77 -9.82 11.26
CA PHE A 3 11.58 -8.77 12.25
C PHE A 3 10.11 -8.66 12.60
N PHE A 4 9.76 -8.77 13.88
CA PHE A 4 8.37 -8.94 14.34
C PHE A 4 7.43 -7.83 13.82
N ALA A 5 7.88 -6.59 13.75
CA ALA A 5 7.08 -5.45 13.27
C ALA A 5 6.71 -5.55 11.78
N CYS A 6 7.43 -6.37 10.99
CA CYS A 6 7.20 -6.50 9.54
C CYS A 6 6.44 -7.79 9.17
N ILE A 7 6.23 -8.74 10.12
CA ILE A 7 5.76 -10.10 9.80
C ILE A 7 4.30 -10.10 9.32
N PHE A 8 3.41 -9.36 9.96
CA PHE A 8 1.96 -9.43 9.66
C PHE A 8 1.49 -8.34 8.69
N THR A 9 1.61 -7.09 9.08
CA THR A 9 1.03 -5.93 8.37
C THR A 9 1.97 -4.74 8.28
N GLY A 10 3.20 -4.90 8.75
CA GLY A 10 4.23 -3.86 8.69
C GLY A 10 4.72 -3.61 7.26
N PRO A 11 5.49 -2.53 7.05
CA PRO A 11 6.11 -2.24 5.77
C PRO A 11 7.04 -3.38 5.31
N ILE A 12 7.09 -3.59 3.99
CA ILE A 12 8.02 -4.56 3.38
C ILE A 12 9.42 -3.93 3.36
N GLU A 13 10.26 -4.36 4.31
CA GLU A 13 11.60 -3.83 4.46
C GLU A 13 12.62 -4.48 3.52
N ARG A 14 13.66 -3.71 3.20
CA ARG A 14 14.84 -4.19 2.49
C ARG A 14 15.92 -4.62 3.46
N ALA A 15 16.59 -5.75 3.19
CA ALA A 15 17.70 -6.22 4.01
C ALA A 15 18.79 -5.14 4.15
N GLY A 16 19.12 -4.42 3.07
CA GLY A 16 20.09 -3.34 3.09
C GLY A 16 19.73 -2.14 3.97
N HIS A 17 18.42 -1.93 4.25
CA HIS A 17 17.95 -0.87 5.15
C HIS A 17 17.84 -1.35 6.60
N LEU A 18 17.36 -2.56 6.81
CA LEU A 18 17.06 -3.08 8.15
C LEU A 18 18.29 -3.71 8.84
N MET A 19 19.09 -4.50 8.11
CA MET A 19 20.19 -5.26 8.72
C MET A 19 21.26 -4.39 9.42
N PRO A 20 21.73 -3.27 8.85
CA PRO A 20 22.71 -2.42 9.53
C PRO A 20 22.21 -1.84 10.86
N GLN A 21 20.90 -1.74 11.05
CA GLN A 21 20.33 -1.21 12.29
C GLN A 21 20.47 -2.19 13.47
N PHE A 22 20.61 -3.49 13.21
CA PHE A 22 20.86 -4.48 14.26
C PHE A 22 22.31 -4.43 14.80
N ASP A 23 23.25 -3.94 13.99
CA ASP A 23 24.65 -3.80 14.39
C ASP A 23 24.89 -2.51 15.19
N ALA A 24 23.95 -1.57 15.15
CA ALA A 24 24.01 -0.31 15.89
C ALA A 24 23.33 -0.45 17.26
N PRO A 25 24.03 -0.32 18.39
CA PRO A 25 23.42 -0.43 19.70
C PRO A 25 22.43 0.72 19.92
N ALA A 26 21.17 0.36 20.10
CA ALA A 26 20.13 1.33 20.42
C ALA A 26 20.28 1.78 21.88
N ARG A 27 20.61 3.07 22.09
CA ARG A 27 20.57 3.68 23.42
C ARG A 27 19.14 4.13 23.73
N PHE A 28 18.78 4.12 25.01
CA PHE A 28 17.49 4.65 25.44
C PHE A 28 17.43 6.16 25.12
N ASP A 29 16.33 6.54 24.49
CA ASP A 29 16.03 7.93 24.14
C ASP A 29 14.53 8.15 24.42
N TYR A 30 14.24 9.06 25.34
CA TYR A 30 12.87 9.31 25.79
C TYR A 30 11.98 9.83 24.68
N ASP A 31 12.44 10.79 23.89
CA ASP A 31 11.63 11.43 22.84
C ASP A 31 11.32 10.45 21.72
N ARG A 32 12.28 9.60 21.38
CA ARG A 32 12.07 8.52 20.40
C ARG A 32 11.03 7.51 20.89
N VAL A 33 11.14 7.08 22.16
CA VAL A 33 10.19 6.12 22.76
C VAL A 33 8.81 6.75 22.86
N ALA A 34 8.70 7.98 23.39
CA ALA A 34 7.44 8.70 23.50
C ALA A 34 6.79 8.91 22.13
N GLY A 35 7.57 9.32 21.13
CA GLY A 35 7.09 9.48 19.74
C GLY A 35 6.60 8.16 19.14
N GLY A 36 7.33 7.06 19.37
CA GLY A 36 6.93 5.72 18.92
C GLY A 36 5.61 5.26 19.58
N VAL A 37 5.48 5.43 20.89
CA VAL A 37 4.25 5.11 21.63
C VAL A 37 3.07 5.95 21.13
N PHE A 38 3.26 7.26 20.96
CA PHE A 38 2.21 8.14 20.43
C PHE A 38 1.77 7.68 19.02
N ARG A 39 2.71 7.30 18.16
CA ARG A 39 2.40 6.76 16.84
C ARG A 39 1.61 5.45 16.93
N MET A 40 1.96 4.56 17.84
CA MET A 40 1.19 3.33 18.09
C MET A 40 -0.23 3.63 18.52
N LEU A 41 -0.42 4.55 19.48
CA LEU A 41 -1.75 4.96 19.95
C LEU A 41 -2.60 5.55 18.82
N TRP A 42 -2.00 6.36 17.96
CA TRP A 42 -2.67 6.86 16.76
C TRP A 42 -3.05 5.74 15.79
N GLY A 43 -2.16 4.77 15.61
CA GLY A 43 -2.44 3.56 14.83
C GLY A 43 -3.62 2.76 15.38
N TYR A 44 -3.67 2.53 16.69
CA TYR A 44 -4.80 1.88 17.35
C TYR A 44 -6.10 2.68 17.19
N CYS A 45 -6.05 4.00 17.31
CA CYS A 45 -7.22 4.85 17.05
C CYS A 45 -7.74 4.66 15.62
N LYS A 46 -6.88 4.71 14.62
CA LYS A 46 -7.26 4.47 13.23
C LYS A 46 -7.87 3.09 13.01
N LYS A 47 -7.23 2.04 13.57
CA LYS A 47 -7.69 0.65 13.40
C LYS A 47 -8.97 0.38 14.17
N MET A 48 -8.96 0.55 15.48
CA MET A 48 -10.04 0.06 16.36
C MET A 48 -11.23 1.01 16.42
N VAL A 49 -10.98 2.32 16.42
CA VAL A 49 -12.08 3.31 16.54
C VAL A 49 -12.66 3.64 15.18
N LEU A 50 -11.83 3.93 14.18
CA LEU A 50 -12.32 4.41 12.90
C LEU A 50 -12.61 3.26 11.91
N ALA A 51 -11.61 2.42 11.61
CA ALA A 51 -11.74 1.39 10.59
C ALA A 51 -12.77 0.30 10.98
N ASP A 52 -12.74 -0.19 12.22
CA ASP A 52 -13.65 -1.26 12.66
C ASP A 52 -15.08 -0.76 12.77
N THR A 53 -15.30 0.51 13.19
CA THR A 53 -16.63 1.12 13.20
C THR A 53 -17.19 1.28 11.79
N ILE A 54 -16.40 1.82 10.85
CA ILE A 54 -16.79 1.94 9.44
C ILE A 54 -17.03 0.55 8.85
N GLY A 55 -16.17 -0.41 9.15
CA GLY A 55 -16.27 -1.80 8.70
C GLY A 55 -17.57 -2.49 9.12
N GLY A 56 -18.07 -2.20 10.32
CA GLY A 56 -19.37 -2.67 10.79
C GLY A 56 -20.51 -2.20 9.90
N PHE A 57 -20.54 -0.92 9.56
CA PHE A 57 -21.54 -0.36 8.64
C PHE A 57 -21.40 -0.95 7.22
N VAL A 58 -20.19 -0.96 6.66
CA VAL A 58 -19.93 -1.53 5.32
C VAL A 58 -20.38 -2.98 5.23
N LYS A 59 -20.04 -3.78 6.24
CA LYS A 59 -20.44 -5.19 6.32
C LYS A 59 -21.95 -5.34 6.37
N SER A 60 -22.66 -4.52 7.14
CA SER A 60 -24.13 -4.59 7.24
C SER A 60 -24.80 -4.30 5.91
N VAL A 61 -24.32 -3.30 5.15
CA VAL A 61 -24.86 -2.96 3.82
C VAL A 61 -24.56 -4.08 2.81
N TYR A 62 -23.35 -4.61 2.75
CA TYR A 62 -22.99 -5.64 1.77
C TYR A 62 -23.52 -7.03 2.11
N SER A 63 -23.96 -7.27 3.34
CA SER A 63 -24.60 -8.56 3.71
C SER A 63 -26.02 -8.71 3.15
N LEU A 64 -26.68 -7.60 2.78
CA LEU A 64 -28.06 -7.55 2.29
C LEU A 64 -28.13 -6.71 1.00
N PRO A 65 -27.40 -7.07 -0.08
CA PRO A 65 -27.35 -6.26 -1.29
C PRO A 65 -28.72 -6.19 -2.01
N GLU A 66 -29.53 -7.26 -1.91
CA GLU A 66 -30.87 -7.30 -2.45
C GLU A 66 -31.80 -6.53 -1.51
N GLY A 67 -32.28 -5.38 -1.96
CA GLY A 67 -33.17 -4.50 -1.19
C GLY A 67 -32.51 -3.26 -0.59
N MET A 68 -31.15 -3.12 -0.67
CA MET A 68 -30.52 -1.88 -0.26
C MET A 68 -30.65 -0.79 -1.33
N PRO A 69 -31.15 0.42 -0.96
CA PRO A 69 -31.20 1.54 -1.90
C PRO A 69 -29.80 1.90 -2.43
N GLY A 70 -29.71 2.24 -3.73
CA GLY A 70 -28.46 2.57 -4.41
C GLY A 70 -27.54 3.57 -3.69
N PRO A 71 -28.08 4.65 -3.08
CA PRO A 71 -27.28 5.58 -2.31
C PRO A 71 -26.51 4.95 -1.14
N TYR A 72 -27.09 3.95 -0.47
CA TYR A 72 -26.39 3.23 0.61
C TYR A 72 -25.24 2.36 0.08
N LEU A 73 -25.42 1.72 -1.07
CA LEU A 73 -24.36 0.95 -1.72
C LEU A 73 -23.20 1.85 -2.17
N LEU A 74 -23.51 3.04 -2.71
CA LEU A 74 -22.50 4.02 -3.08
C LEU A 74 -21.73 4.53 -1.84
N LEU A 75 -22.46 4.89 -0.78
CA LEU A 75 -21.85 5.34 0.47
C LEU A 75 -20.98 4.24 1.07
N ALA A 76 -21.44 2.99 1.11
CA ALA A 76 -20.66 1.86 1.61
C ALA A 76 -19.39 1.63 0.79
N SER A 77 -19.43 1.81 -0.54
CA SER A 77 -18.26 1.68 -1.40
C SER A 77 -17.20 2.76 -1.12
N LEU A 78 -17.63 4.00 -0.91
CA LEU A 78 -16.72 5.09 -0.52
C LEU A 78 -16.13 4.84 0.86
N LEU A 79 -16.96 4.48 1.83
CA LEU A 79 -16.52 4.18 3.20
C LEU A 79 -15.61 2.96 3.25
N PHE A 80 -15.83 1.95 2.40
CA PHE A 80 -14.95 0.80 2.28
C PHE A 80 -13.53 1.19 1.85
N SER A 81 -13.40 2.15 0.93
CA SER A 81 -12.09 2.68 0.53
C SER A 81 -11.35 3.35 1.70
N TYR A 82 -12.08 4.13 2.50
CA TYR A 82 -11.53 4.73 3.72
C TYR A 82 -11.22 3.70 4.79
N GLN A 83 -12.08 2.71 4.97
CA GLN A 83 -11.88 1.62 5.92
C GLN A 83 -10.58 0.86 5.65
N ILE A 84 -10.34 0.45 4.40
CA ILE A 84 -9.08 -0.23 4.02
C ILE A 84 -7.86 0.65 4.32
N TYR A 85 -7.95 1.94 4.01
CA TYR A 85 -6.86 2.87 4.30
C TYR A 85 -6.59 3.02 5.78
N LEU A 86 -7.62 3.24 6.59
CA LEU A 86 -7.49 3.43 8.04
C LEU A 86 -7.01 2.16 8.73
N ASP A 87 -7.53 1.02 8.33
CA ASP A 87 -7.14 -0.28 8.83
C ASP A 87 -5.65 -0.55 8.56
N PHE A 88 -5.27 -0.51 7.31
CA PHE A 88 -3.91 -0.85 6.92
C PHE A 88 -2.88 0.21 7.37
N SER A 89 -3.19 1.50 7.21
CA SER A 89 -2.28 2.55 7.71
C SER A 89 -2.19 2.56 9.23
N GLY A 90 -3.26 2.19 9.94
CA GLY A 90 -3.26 2.03 11.38
C GLY A 90 -2.32 0.91 11.82
N CYS A 91 -2.42 -0.26 11.20
CA CYS A 91 -1.51 -1.38 11.45
C CYS A 91 -0.05 -1.03 11.13
N CYS A 92 0.20 -0.29 10.04
CA CYS A 92 1.55 0.21 9.72
C CYS A 92 2.08 1.18 10.78
N ASP A 93 1.24 2.10 11.29
CA ASP A 93 1.68 3.02 12.36
C ASP A 93 1.97 2.29 13.66
N ILE A 94 1.22 1.25 14.02
CA ILE A 94 1.52 0.41 15.18
C ILE A 94 2.89 -0.26 14.99
N ALA A 95 3.13 -0.85 13.81
CA ALA A 95 4.39 -1.52 13.51
C ALA A 95 5.59 -0.57 13.51
N ILE A 96 5.47 0.58 12.84
CA ILE A 96 6.52 1.59 12.74
C ILE A 96 6.78 2.23 14.11
N GLY A 97 5.71 2.57 14.85
CA GLY A 97 5.83 3.15 16.19
C GLY A 97 6.50 2.20 17.18
N GLY A 98 6.14 0.91 17.15
CA GLY A 98 6.79 -0.12 17.97
C GLY A 98 8.27 -0.30 17.62
N ALA A 99 8.62 -0.34 16.33
CA ALA A 99 10.00 -0.39 15.88
C ALA A 99 10.79 0.86 16.29
N GLN A 100 10.18 2.06 16.14
CA GLN A 100 10.76 3.34 16.55
C GLN A 100 11.08 3.36 18.05
N ALA A 101 10.15 2.91 18.90
CA ALA A 101 10.38 2.85 20.35
C ALA A 101 11.59 1.97 20.71
N LEU A 102 11.83 0.90 19.94
CA LEU A 102 12.98 0.01 20.09
C LEU A 102 14.26 0.52 19.41
N GLY A 103 14.21 1.64 18.70
CA GLY A 103 15.37 2.22 18.03
C GLY A 103 15.55 1.84 16.58
N PHE A 104 14.56 1.20 15.96
CA PHE A 104 14.57 0.86 14.55
C PHE A 104 13.74 1.86 13.73
N THR A 105 14.24 2.19 12.56
CA THR A 105 13.51 3.00 11.57
C THR A 105 13.00 2.10 10.46
N LEU A 106 11.69 2.10 10.23
CA LEU A 106 11.06 1.37 9.14
C LEU A 106 10.60 2.32 8.03
N THR A 107 10.45 1.77 6.83
CA THR A 107 9.97 2.49 5.65
C THR A 107 8.50 2.91 5.85
N GLU A 108 8.17 4.17 5.49
CA GLU A 108 6.79 4.63 5.46
C GLU A 108 5.99 3.90 4.38
N ASN A 109 4.74 3.54 4.70
CA ASN A 109 3.89 2.79 3.77
C ASN A 109 2.78 3.64 3.15
N PHE A 110 2.43 4.76 3.77
CA PHE A 110 1.40 5.68 3.30
C PHE A 110 1.82 7.14 3.44
N ASN A 111 1.49 7.96 2.43
CA ASN A 111 1.70 9.39 2.47
C ASN A 111 0.49 10.14 1.91
N ARG A 112 -0.58 10.27 2.71
CA ARG A 112 -1.83 11.00 2.37
C ARG A 112 -2.35 10.64 0.96
N PRO A 113 -2.64 9.37 0.65
CA PRO A 113 -2.94 8.91 -0.71
C PRO A 113 -4.16 9.57 -1.32
N PHE A 114 -5.20 9.87 -0.55
CA PHE A 114 -6.41 10.55 -1.05
C PHE A 114 -6.23 12.04 -1.38
N GLY A 115 -5.06 12.62 -1.06
CA GLY A 115 -4.66 13.95 -1.53
C GLY A 115 -3.87 13.92 -2.84
N ALA A 116 -3.85 12.80 -3.56
CA ALA A 116 -3.16 12.68 -4.83
C ALA A 116 -3.92 13.38 -5.96
N HIS A 117 -3.20 14.08 -6.84
CA HIS A 117 -3.76 14.79 -8.01
C HIS A 117 -3.77 13.94 -9.28
N SER A 118 -3.17 12.75 -9.24
CA SER A 118 -3.16 11.81 -10.35
C SER A 118 -3.18 10.37 -9.86
N TYR A 119 -3.59 9.44 -10.74
CA TYR A 119 -3.61 8.02 -10.42
C TYR A 119 -2.21 7.45 -10.16
N THR A 120 -1.21 7.94 -10.87
CA THR A 120 0.20 7.59 -10.62
C THR A 120 0.67 8.09 -9.25
N GLU A 121 0.28 9.32 -8.89
CA GLU A 121 0.61 9.89 -7.58
C GLU A 121 -0.08 9.13 -6.43
N LEU A 122 -1.32 8.66 -6.64
CA LEU A 122 -2.02 7.80 -5.67
C LEU A 122 -1.17 6.57 -5.33
N TRP A 123 -0.67 5.85 -6.33
CA TRP A 123 0.16 4.67 -6.11
C TRP A 123 1.56 4.96 -5.57
N ASN A 124 2.09 6.17 -5.78
CA ASN A 124 3.32 6.62 -5.14
C ASN A 124 3.15 6.97 -3.65
N ARG A 125 1.90 7.09 -3.18
CA ARG A 125 1.53 7.43 -1.80
C ARG A 125 0.81 6.31 -1.06
N TRP A 126 0.41 5.26 -1.79
CA TRP A 126 -0.30 4.08 -1.28
C TRP A 126 0.60 2.87 -1.28
N HIS A 127 0.67 2.15 -0.14
CA HIS A 127 1.44 0.92 0.02
C HIS A 127 2.85 1.01 -0.59
N MET A 128 3.56 2.06 -0.20
CA MET A 128 4.81 2.51 -0.83
C MET A 128 5.90 1.44 -0.80
N SER A 129 5.96 0.64 0.28
CA SER A 129 6.93 -0.44 0.41
C SER A 129 6.71 -1.57 -0.61
N LEU A 130 5.44 -1.94 -0.87
CA LEU A 130 5.08 -2.93 -1.90
C LEU A 130 5.30 -2.37 -3.31
N THR A 131 4.83 -1.13 -3.55
CA THR A 131 5.05 -0.44 -4.83
C THR A 131 6.55 -0.34 -5.16
N GLY A 132 7.38 -0.01 -4.16
CA GLY A 132 8.83 -0.03 -4.27
C GLY A 132 9.37 -1.43 -4.58
N TRP A 133 8.83 -2.46 -3.91
CA TRP A 133 9.24 -3.84 -4.15
C TRP A 133 8.97 -4.28 -5.60
N PHE A 134 7.77 -4.05 -6.11
CA PHE A 134 7.43 -4.37 -7.50
C PHE A 134 8.27 -3.57 -8.51
N ARG A 135 8.55 -2.30 -8.20
CA ARG A 135 9.44 -1.48 -9.05
C ARG A 135 10.84 -2.07 -9.13
N ASP A 136 11.42 -2.44 -7.99
CA ASP A 136 12.83 -2.87 -7.92
C ASP A 136 13.01 -4.28 -8.50
N TYR A 137 12.10 -5.20 -8.23
CA TYR A 137 12.26 -6.62 -8.55
C TYR A 137 11.50 -7.08 -9.82
N ILE A 138 10.54 -6.31 -10.31
CA ILE A 138 9.78 -6.67 -11.52
C ILE A 138 9.93 -5.59 -12.59
N PHE A 139 9.53 -4.35 -12.31
CA PHE A 139 9.52 -3.30 -13.32
C PHE A 139 10.91 -2.98 -13.85
N THR A 140 11.88 -2.79 -12.96
CA THR A 140 13.24 -2.41 -13.34
C THR A 140 13.92 -3.51 -14.18
N PRO A 141 13.94 -4.80 -13.77
CA PRO A 141 14.47 -5.87 -14.60
C PRO A 141 13.79 -5.99 -15.97
N LEU A 142 12.45 -5.93 -16.03
CA LEU A 142 11.72 -5.97 -17.30
C LEU A 142 12.08 -4.80 -18.21
N SER A 143 12.24 -3.60 -17.63
CA SER A 143 12.60 -2.40 -18.39
C SER A 143 14.03 -2.47 -18.91
N PHE A 144 14.94 -3.11 -18.17
CA PHE A 144 16.31 -3.34 -18.62
C PHE A 144 16.39 -4.40 -19.74
N ALA A 145 15.65 -5.51 -19.61
CA ALA A 145 15.62 -6.58 -20.61
C ALA A 145 15.10 -6.08 -21.98
N ASN A 146 14.24 -5.08 -21.98
CA ASN A 146 13.60 -4.52 -23.16
C ASN A 146 14.23 -3.21 -23.66
N ARG A 147 15.45 -2.88 -23.21
CA ARG A 147 16.18 -1.72 -23.71
C ARG A 147 16.55 -1.90 -25.17
N GLY A 148 16.29 -0.85 -25.97
CA GLY A 148 16.69 -0.80 -27.37
C GLY A 148 15.56 -0.99 -28.37
N LEU A 149 14.32 -1.19 -27.93
CA LEU A 149 13.17 -1.15 -28.86
C LEU A 149 12.89 0.30 -29.28
N PRO A 150 12.99 0.62 -30.59
CA PRO A 150 12.83 2.00 -31.06
C PRO A 150 11.35 2.42 -31.17
N GLY A 151 11.11 3.72 -31.04
CA GLY A 151 9.86 4.38 -31.43
C GLY A 151 8.62 3.84 -30.73
N PHE A 152 7.61 3.47 -31.52
CA PHE A 152 6.31 3.00 -31.04
C PHE A 152 6.42 1.72 -30.20
N TRP A 153 7.23 0.77 -30.59
CA TRP A 153 7.39 -0.51 -29.85
C TRP A 153 8.00 -0.30 -28.46
N GLY A 154 8.94 0.62 -28.32
CA GLY A 154 9.50 0.97 -27.01
C GLY A 154 8.46 1.60 -26.07
N LYS A 155 7.57 2.46 -26.62
CA LYS A 155 6.45 3.02 -25.84
C LYS A 155 5.45 1.96 -25.41
N LEU A 156 5.05 1.08 -26.32
CA LEU A 156 4.11 -0.02 -26.06
C LEU A 156 4.66 -0.96 -24.98
N GLN A 157 5.93 -1.31 -25.08
CA GLN A 157 6.61 -2.15 -24.08
C GLN A 157 6.66 -1.45 -22.71
N GLY A 158 6.93 -0.15 -22.68
CA GLY A 158 6.91 0.64 -21.44
C GLY A 158 5.53 0.67 -20.78
N TRP A 159 4.45 0.70 -21.54
CA TRP A 159 3.08 0.60 -21.03
C TRP A 159 2.77 -0.81 -20.54
N PHE A 160 3.18 -1.83 -21.28
CA PHE A 160 3.04 -3.22 -20.87
C PHE A 160 3.78 -3.51 -19.56
N ASN A 161 5.01 -3.03 -19.39
CA ASN A 161 5.79 -3.21 -18.17
C ASN A 161 5.10 -2.57 -16.95
N VAL A 162 4.42 -1.44 -17.13
CA VAL A 162 3.61 -0.82 -16.07
C VAL A 162 2.35 -1.65 -15.82
N PHE A 163 1.64 -2.05 -16.89
CA PHE A 163 0.39 -2.78 -16.78
C PHE A 163 0.54 -4.10 -16.03
N ILE A 164 1.54 -4.91 -16.39
CA ILE A 164 1.68 -6.29 -15.87
C ILE A 164 1.92 -6.36 -14.35
N ILE A 165 2.44 -5.31 -13.76
CA ILE A 165 2.67 -5.24 -12.31
C ILE A 165 1.37 -5.38 -11.53
N PHE A 166 0.29 -4.78 -12.00
CA PHE A 166 -0.97 -4.74 -11.27
C PHE A 166 -1.71 -6.08 -11.23
N PRO A 167 -1.86 -6.85 -12.31
CA PRO A 167 -2.36 -8.22 -12.24
C PRO A 167 -1.50 -9.14 -11.34
N ILE A 168 -0.17 -8.98 -11.38
CA ILE A 168 0.73 -9.71 -10.47
C ILE A 168 0.48 -9.29 -9.02
N SER A 169 0.32 -7.99 -8.75
CA SER A 169 -0.06 -7.49 -7.43
C SER A 169 -1.41 -8.03 -6.98
N GLY A 170 -2.38 -8.12 -7.88
CA GLY A 170 -3.68 -8.74 -7.60
C GLY A 170 -3.54 -10.19 -7.16
N LEU A 171 -2.79 -11.00 -7.88
CA LEU A 171 -2.50 -12.40 -7.51
C LEU A 171 -1.75 -12.51 -6.18
N TRP A 172 -0.88 -11.56 -5.86
CA TRP A 172 -0.19 -11.49 -4.57
C TRP A 172 -1.15 -11.26 -3.41
N HIS A 173 -2.23 -10.47 -3.63
CA HIS A 173 -3.28 -10.25 -2.63
C HIS A 173 -4.16 -11.47 -2.38
N GLY A 174 -4.27 -12.37 -3.35
CA GLY A 174 -5.03 -13.60 -3.20
C GLY A 174 -5.31 -14.33 -4.52
N ALA A 175 -5.41 -15.64 -4.44
CA ALA A 175 -5.66 -16.52 -5.59
C ALA A 175 -7.15 -16.54 -5.97
N SER A 176 -7.73 -15.39 -6.29
CA SER A 176 -9.11 -15.29 -6.79
C SER A 176 -9.20 -14.39 -8.01
N TRP A 177 -10.18 -14.67 -8.87
CA TRP A 177 -10.44 -13.86 -10.05
C TRP A 177 -10.78 -12.40 -9.72
N GLY A 178 -11.39 -12.13 -8.57
CA GLY A 178 -11.68 -10.77 -8.11
C GLY A 178 -10.42 -9.92 -7.98
N TYR A 179 -9.35 -10.47 -7.41
CA TYR A 179 -8.07 -9.76 -7.30
C TYR A 179 -7.36 -9.58 -8.64
N VAL A 180 -7.44 -10.58 -9.54
CA VAL A 180 -6.89 -10.45 -10.89
C VAL A 180 -7.59 -9.34 -11.67
N ILE A 181 -8.94 -9.33 -11.65
CA ILE A 181 -9.75 -8.30 -12.31
C ILE A 181 -9.45 -6.92 -11.71
N TRP A 182 -9.37 -6.82 -10.39
CA TRP A 182 -8.95 -5.60 -9.70
C TRP A 182 -7.58 -5.11 -10.20
N GLY A 183 -6.60 -6.01 -10.31
CA GLY A 183 -5.28 -5.70 -10.84
C GLY A 183 -5.32 -5.23 -12.29
N VAL A 184 -6.08 -5.91 -13.16
CA VAL A 184 -6.25 -5.50 -14.56
C VAL A 184 -6.82 -4.09 -14.68
N PHE A 185 -7.89 -3.75 -13.94
CA PHE A 185 -8.45 -2.41 -13.95
C PHE A 185 -7.44 -1.35 -13.47
N ASN A 186 -6.72 -1.60 -12.37
CA ASN A 186 -5.70 -0.69 -11.88
C ASN A 186 -4.56 -0.50 -12.89
N GLY A 187 -4.12 -1.57 -13.54
CA GLY A 187 -3.12 -1.52 -14.61
C GLY A 187 -3.56 -0.69 -15.80
N LEU A 188 -4.82 -0.83 -16.23
CA LEU A 188 -5.40 -0.02 -17.31
C LEU A 188 -5.42 1.47 -16.95
N PHE A 189 -5.90 1.83 -15.74
CA PHE A 189 -5.91 3.23 -15.30
C PHE A 189 -4.51 3.82 -15.21
N MET A 190 -3.51 3.05 -14.78
CA MET A 190 -2.11 3.50 -14.78
C MET A 190 -1.59 3.76 -16.19
N VAL A 191 -1.88 2.90 -17.15
CA VAL A 191 -1.47 3.09 -18.55
C VAL A 191 -2.16 4.31 -19.15
N ILE A 192 -3.47 4.47 -18.94
CA ILE A 192 -4.23 5.65 -19.41
C ILE A 192 -3.64 6.92 -18.79
N GLY A 193 -3.41 6.95 -17.47
CA GLY A 193 -2.82 8.09 -16.80
C GLY A 193 -1.44 8.46 -17.35
N LYS A 194 -0.61 7.45 -17.64
CA LYS A 194 0.71 7.65 -18.26
C LYS A 194 0.64 8.12 -19.71
N ALA A 195 -0.35 7.64 -20.47
CA ALA A 195 -0.53 8.02 -21.87
C ALA A 195 -1.10 9.45 -22.02
N THR A 196 -1.87 9.92 -21.02
CA THR A 196 -2.52 11.25 -21.02
C THR A 196 -1.70 12.33 -20.30
N ALA A 197 -0.69 11.93 -19.51
CA ALA A 197 0.22 12.89 -18.88
C ALA A 197 1.01 13.64 -19.97
N ARG A 198 0.80 14.96 -20.06
CA ARG A 198 1.52 15.89 -20.95
C ARG A 198 2.83 16.34 -20.33
#